data_399739a90dd8ffc8f61bea61ff2eaaa8
#
_entry.id   399739a90dd8ffc8f61bea61ff2eaaa8
#
_cell.length_a   1.000
_cell.length_b   1.000
_cell.length_c   1.000
_cell.angle_alpha   90.00
_cell.angle_beta   90.00
_cell.angle_gamma   90.00
#
_symmetry.space_group_name_H-M   'P 1'
#
loop_
_entity.id
_entity.type
_entity.pdbx_description
1 polymer ?
#
loop_
_entity_poly.entity_id
_entity_poly.type
_entity_poly.pdbx_seq_one_letter_code
_entity_poly.pdbx_strand_id
1 'polypeptide(L)'
;MFSRDGRMNMWGRSICYRFAATAPLSLYEYDATGDVNYGWMRRIASATLMQFLESPEFLEEGIPTMGFYGPFAPAVQIYSCRGSVYWCGKAFLSLLLPESSKYWSATENNGPWEKELEKGKVYNKFQPATNLLITNYPNCGGSEMRSWCHETVAKDWQKFRSTENYNKLAYHTEFPWMADGKNGEISMNYGTKNKKGEWEVLRLYTFKSFENGIYRRDAVLETDSCVKYQLADIPLPDGILRVDKVSVSEPTEICLGHYSLPRLDTDIKETCRKVNKQRIPVLSNGEYELAMIPLAGWEKVHTVYPEGVHPVSEKCALNMVSDRLSGEKIYVTLQLWKKGDGKSRFTSKELNPVKSVNVSEDKKQVTVRLASGEIKNIAFE
;
A
#
# COMPACT_ATOMS: atom_id res chain seq x y z
N MET A 1 -2.00 10.29 5.89
CA MET A 1 -2.59 8.99 6.24
C MET A 1 -4.06 8.86 5.82
N PHE A 2 -4.71 9.97 5.50
CA PHE A 2 -6.10 9.99 5.07
C PHE A 2 -6.20 10.47 3.62
N SER A 3 -7.08 9.84 2.84
CA SER A 3 -7.36 10.27 1.46
C SER A 3 -8.06 11.62 1.40
N ARG A 4 -8.21 12.17 0.20
CA ARG A 4 -9.04 13.36 -0.03
C ARG A 4 -10.47 13.17 0.50
N ASP A 5 -11.00 11.97 0.37
CA ASP A 5 -12.36 11.63 0.80
C ASP A 5 -12.41 11.21 2.29
N GLY A 6 -11.29 11.35 3.04
CA GLY A 6 -11.19 11.07 4.46
C GLY A 6 -11.03 9.60 4.82
N ARG A 7 -10.81 8.71 3.85
CA ARG A 7 -10.56 7.28 4.10
C ARG A 7 -9.20 7.08 4.75
N MET A 8 -9.14 6.20 5.73
CA MET A 8 -7.90 5.82 6.39
C MET A 8 -7.25 4.60 5.73
N ASN A 9 -5.93 4.50 5.88
CA ASN A 9 -5.16 3.32 5.47
C ASN A 9 -5.46 2.12 6.35
N MET A 10 -5.55 0.94 5.73
CA MET A 10 -5.59 -0.34 6.43
C MET A 10 -4.17 -0.74 6.83
N TRP A 11 -3.65 -0.15 7.91
CA TRP A 11 -2.28 -0.36 8.40
C TRP A 11 -2.21 -0.35 9.90
N GLY A 12 -1.31 -1.15 10.43
CA GLY A 12 -0.93 -1.09 11.83
C GLY A 12 -1.63 -2.12 12.69
N ARG A 13 -1.35 -2.03 13.99
CA ARG A 13 -1.88 -2.92 15.02
C ARG A 13 -3.35 -2.64 15.27
N SER A 14 -4.12 -3.70 15.55
CA SER A 14 -5.51 -3.55 16.00
C SER A 14 -6.40 -2.79 15.01
N ILE A 15 -6.22 -3.03 13.73
CA ILE A 15 -6.99 -2.33 12.68
C ILE A 15 -8.50 -2.59 12.77
N CYS A 16 -8.94 -3.63 13.49
CA CYS A 16 -10.35 -3.85 13.81
C CYS A 16 -10.96 -2.75 14.71
N TYR A 17 -10.15 -1.86 15.30
CA TYR A 17 -10.63 -0.68 16.04
C TYR A 17 -11.04 0.46 15.10
N ARG A 18 -10.75 0.35 13.82
CA ARG A 18 -11.26 1.20 12.72
C ARG A 18 -11.15 2.70 13.02
N PHE A 19 -12.30 3.40 13.06
CA PHE A 19 -12.38 4.84 13.28
C PHE A 19 -11.90 5.30 14.67
N ALA A 20 -11.50 4.41 15.58
CA ALA A 20 -10.75 4.81 16.78
C ALA A 20 -9.46 5.57 16.44
N ALA A 21 -8.91 5.39 15.22
CA ALA A 21 -7.75 6.13 14.73
C ALA A 21 -7.98 7.66 14.68
N THR A 22 -9.22 8.13 14.66
CA THR A 22 -9.56 9.55 14.64
C THR A 22 -9.66 10.17 16.03
N ALA A 23 -9.63 9.35 17.09
CA ALA A 23 -9.75 9.83 18.47
C ALA A 23 -8.81 10.99 18.84
N PRO A 24 -7.53 11.02 18.41
CA PRO A 24 -6.62 12.12 18.73
C PRO A 24 -7.02 13.45 18.10
N LEU A 25 -7.82 13.46 17.02
CA LEU A 25 -8.09 14.68 16.25
C LEU A 25 -8.83 15.75 17.07
N SER A 26 -9.76 15.34 17.92
CA SER A 26 -10.49 16.26 18.80
C SER A 26 -9.62 16.75 19.98
N LEU A 27 -8.63 15.98 20.40
CA LEU A 27 -7.79 16.31 21.55
C LEU A 27 -6.85 17.50 21.29
N TYR A 28 -6.60 17.84 20.03
CA TYR A 28 -5.84 19.06 19.70
C TYR A 28 -6.48 20.35 20.22
N GLU A 29 -7.77 20.33 20.57
CA GLU A 29 -8.43 21.46 21.22
C GLU A 29 -7.81 21.81 22.58
N TYR A 30 -7.25 20.82 23.27
CA TYR A 30 -6.67 20.98 24.61
C TYR A 30 -5.18 21.34 24.60
N ASP A 31 -4.44 20.96 23.57
CA ASP A 31 -2.97 21.03 23.59
C ASP A 31 -2.36 21.42 22.24
N ALA A 32 -3.10 22.09 21.38
CA ALA A 32 -2.55 22.52 20.11
C ALA A 32 -1.68 23.77 20.28
N THR A 33 -0.43 23.64 19.92
CA THR A 33 0.47 24.78 19.66
C THR A 33 0.51 25.03 18.16
N GLY A 34 0.00 26.18 17.71
CA GLY A 34 0.03 26.58 16.32
C GLY A 34 -1.33 26.56 15.61
N ASP A 35 -1.27 26.72 14.31
CA ASP A 35 -2.45 26.81 13.45
C ASP A 35 -3.00 25.42 13.16
N VAL A 36 -4.13 25.06 13.80
CA VAL A 36 -4.82 23.80 13.63
C VAL A 36 -6.05 23.98 12.77
N ASN A 37 -6.14 23.23 11.67
CA ASN A 37 -7.32 23.20 10.83
C ASN A 37 -8.38 22.24 11.41
N TYR A 38 -9.14 22.70 12.40
CA TYR A 38 -10.19 21.90 13.06
C TYR A 38 -11.30 21.46 12.11
N GLY A 39 -11.66 22.28 11.12
CA GLY A 39 -12.63 21.90 10.11
C GLY A 39 -12.20 20.70 9.27
N TRP A 40 -10.92 20.62 8.93
CA TRP A 40 -10.35 19.45 8.26
C TRP A 40 -10.31 18.22 9.18
N MET A 41 -9.92 18.38 10.44
CA MET A 41 -9.90 17.27 11.41
C MET A 41 -11.29 16.69 11.61
N ARG A 42 -12.33 17.53 11.77
CA ARG A 42 -13.71 17.07 11.87
C ARG A 42 -14.17 16.36 10.61
N ARG A 43 -13.87 16.93 9.42
CA ARG A 43 -14.17 16.32 8.13
C ARG A 43 -13.55 14.92 8.01
N ILE A 44 -12.28 14.74 8.42
CA ILE A 44 -11.61 13.43 8.45
C ILE A 44 -12.31 12.48 9.40
N ALA A 45 -12.63 12.93 10.63
CA ALA A 45 -13.28 12.09 11.62
C ALA A 45 -14.63 11.56 11.13
N SER A 46 -15.49 12.46 10.58
CA SER A 46 -16.78 12.11 10.01
C SER A 46 -16.65 11.13 8.84
N ALA A 47 -15.75 11.42 7.89
CA ALA A 47 -15.56 10.59 6.72
C ALA A 47 -14.99 9.20 7.05
N THR A 48 -14.07 9.13 8.01
CA THR A 48 -13.52 7.85 8.48
C THR A 48 -14.59 7.02 9.20
N LEU A 49 -15.49 7.66 9.95
CA LEU A 49 -16.62 6.99 10.56
C LEU A 49 -17.53 6.37 9.47
N MET A 50 -17.91 7.16 8.48
CA MET A 50 -18.75 6.72 7.37
C MET A 50 -18.10 5.62 6.53
N GLN A 51 -16.78 5.65 6.35
CA GLN A 51 -16.04 4.59 5.65
C GLN A 51 -16.41 3.17 6.11
N PHE A 52 -16.75 3.02 7.38
CA PHE A 52 -17.10 1.72 7.95
C PHE A 52 -18.60 1.55 8.15
N LEU A 53 -19.33 2.58 8.57
CA LEU A 53 -20.77 2.49 8.80
C LEU A 53 -21.56 2.23 7.51
N GLU A 54 -21.05 2.64 6.37
CA GLU A 54 -21.64 2.38 5.05
C GLU A 54 -21.41 0.93 4.57
N SER A 55 -20.49 0.19 5.22
CA SER A 55 -20.28 -1.22 4.87
C SER A 55 -21.42 -2.08 5.42
N PRO A 56 -22.10 -2.85 4.57
CA PRO A 56 -23.23 -3.69 5.01
C PRO A 56 -22.83 -4.77 6.01
N GLU A 57 -21.57 -5.18 5.99
CA GLU A 57 -21.03 -6.22 6.88
C GLU A 57 -20.33 -5.67 8.13
N PHE A 58 -20.40 -4.35 8.37
CA PHE A 58 -19.78 -3.74 9.54
C PHE A 58 -20.37 -4.23 10.85
N LEU A 59 -21.71 -4.37 10.91
CA LEU A 59 -22.44 -4.85 12.08
C LEU A 59 -22.99 -6.26 11.87
N GLU A 60 -22.87 -7.09 12.89
CA GLU A 60 -23.56 -8.36 13.03
C GLU A 60 -24.31 -8.37 14.35
N GLU A 61 -25.64 -8.51 14.30
CA GLU A 61 -26.52 -8.41 15.48
C GLU A 61 -26.33 -7.11 16.28
N GLY A 62 -26.06 -5.99 15.61
CA GLY A 62 -25.81 -4.69 16.23
C GLY A 62 -24.41 -4.52 16.85
N ILE A 63 -23.51 -5.47 16.69
CA ILE A 63 -22.14 -5.46 17.21
C ILE A 63 -21.17 -5.34 16.03
N PRO A 64 -20.18 -4.43 16.08
CA PRO A 64 -19.16 -4.35 15.04
C PRO A 64 -18.43 -5.69 14.87
N THR A 65 -18.26 -6.13 13.62
CA THR A 65 -17.58 -7.39 13.28
C THR A 65 -16.07 -7.29 13.49
N MET A 66 -15.40 -8.44 13.64
CA MET A 66 -13.93 -8.51 13.76
C MET A 66 -13.31 -8.52 12.36
N GLY A 67 -12.68 -7.43 11.98
CA GLY A 67 -12.06 -7.27 10.67
C GLY A 67 -11.84 -5.79 10.33
N PHE A 68 -11.97 -5.42 9.06
CA PHE A 68 -11.84 -4.03 8.62
C PHE A 68 -13.17 -3.50 8.08
N TYR A 69 -13.60 -3.79 6.87
CA TYR A 69 -14.94 -3.41 6.38
C TYR A 69 -16.04 -4.32 6.92
N GLY A 70 -15.76 -5.61 7.00
CA GLY A 70 -16.60 -6.66 7.54
C GLY A 70 -15.75 -7.68 8.29
N PRO A 71 -16.23 -8.92 8.49
CA PRO A 71 -15.44 -10.03 9.04
C PRO A 71 -14.21 -10.29 8.17
N PHE A 72 -13.03 -10.22 8.78
CA PHE A 72 -11.79 -10.49 8.05
C PHE A 72 -10.71 -11.02 9.01
N ALA A 73 -10.66 -12.32 9.18
CA ALA A 73 -9.77 -12.98 10.12
C ALA A 73 -8.27 -12.65 9.94
N PRO A 74 -7.72 -12.47 8.71
CA PRO A 74 -6.32 -12.11 8.54
C PRO A 74 -5.92 -10.78 9.18
N ALA A 75 -6.86 -9.85 9.35
CA ALA A 75 -6.61 -8.56 10.00
C ALA A 75 -6.69 -8.60 11.53
N VAL A 76 -7.20 -9.71 12.10
CA VAL A 76 -7.44 -9.84 13.53
C VAL A 76 -6.17 -10.25 14.25
N GLN A 77 -5.77 -9.48 15.24
CA GLN A 77 -4.61 -9.80 16.08
C GLN A 77 -4.99 -10.85 17.12
N ILE A 78 -4.03 -11.69 17.52
CA ILE A 78 -4.22 -12.81 18.47
C ILE A 78 -4.85 -12.41 19.81
N TYR A 79 -4.64 -11.18 20.26
CA TYR A 79 -5.21 -10.65 21.50
C TYR A 79 -6.60 -10.04 21.33
N SER A 80 -7.10 -9.92 20.10
CA SER A 80 -8.41 -9.33 19.82
C SER A 80 -9.52 -10.36 20.05
N CYS A 81 -10.60 -9.92 20.66
CA CYS A 81 -11.82 -10.70 20.87
C CYS A 81 -13.03 -9.87 20.47
N ARG A 82 -14.24 -10.45 20.53
CA ARG A 82 -15.49 -9.78 20.17
C ARG A 82 -15.69 -8.45 20.90
N GLY A 83 -15.21 -8.32 22.15
CA GLY A 83 -15.25 -7.05 22.90
C GLY A 83 -14.25 -6.00 22.44
N SER A 84 -13.17 -6.40 21.73
CA SER A 84 -12.12 -5.48 21.30
C SER A 84 -12.61 -4.45 20.29
N VAL A 85 -13.62 -4.78 19.51
CA VAL A 85 -14.17 -3.88 18.47
C VAL A 85 -14.83 -2.63 19.05
N TYR A 86 -15.27 -2.69 20.30
CA TYR A 86 -15.84 -1.52 21.00
C TYR A 86 -14.83 -0.39 21.24
N TRP A 87 -13.53 -0.64 21.08
CA TRP A 87 -12.52 0.42 21.05
C TRP A 87 -12.79 1.47 19.96
N CYS A 88 -13.55 1.12 18.92
CA CYS A 88 -14.00 2.08 17.92
C CYS A 88 -14.79 3.26 18.54
N GLY A 89 -15.45 3.04 19.68
CA GLY A 89 -16.14 4.08 20.43
C GLY A 89 -15.28 5.28 20.84
N LYS A 90 -13.93 5.14 20.83
CA LYS A 90 -13.01 6.26 21.07
C LYS A 90 -13.14 7.39 20.05
N ALA A 91 -13.65 7.14 18.86
CA ALA A 91 -13.93 8.21 17.89
C ALA A 91 -14.90 9.26 18.42
N PHE A 92 -15.75 8.88 19.38
CA PHE A 92 -16.74 9.78 20.01
C PHE A 92 -16.16 10.61 21.17
N LEU A 93 -14.85 10.59 21.42
CA LEU A 93 -14.21 11.48 22.40
C LEU A 93 -14.45 12.96 22.09
N SER A 94 -14.68 13.31 20.83
CA SER A 94 -15.07 14.67 20.44
C SER A 94 -16.37 15.17 21.12
N LEU A 95 -17.27 14.25 21.53
CA LEU A 95 -18.51 14.61 22.25
C LEU A 95 -18.25 15.15 23.67
N LEU A 96 -17.03 14.98 24.21
CA LEU A 96 -16.62 15.58 25.48
C LEU A 96 -16.26 17.08 25.33
N LEU A 97 -16.05 17.56 24.10
CA LEU A 97 -15.79 18.98 23.86
C LEU A 97 -17.08 19.78 23.99
N PRO A 98 -17.05 21.00 24.56
CA PRO A 98 -18.22 21.88 24.57
C PRO A 98 -18.63 22.26 23.15
N GLU A 99 -19.90 22.50 22.95
CA GLU A 99 -20.47 22.90 21.64
C GLU A 99 -19.78 24.14 21.04
N SER A 100 -19.32 25.06 21.90
CA SER A 100 -18.60 26.27 21.52
C SER A 100 -17.13 26.04 21.12
N SER A 101 -16.61 24.82 21.19
CA SER A 101 -15.21 24.52 20.84
C SER A 101 -14.90 24.83 19.38
N LYS A 102 -13.64 25.14 19.09
CA LYS A 102 -13.18 25.35 17.71
C LYS A 102 -13.37 24.12 16.84
N TYR A 103 -13.26 22.94 17.43
CA TYR A 103 -13.49 21.69 16.72
C TYR A 103 -14.92 21.61 16.15
N TRP A 104 -15.95 22.03 16.93
CA TRP A 104 -17.35 21.97 16.50
C TRP A 104 -17.77 23.19 15.68
N SER A 105 -17.26 24.37 15.98
CA SER A 105 -17.66 25.62 15.34
C SER A 105 -16.95 25.88 13.98
N ALA A 106 -15.81 25.24 13.71
CA ALA A 106 -15.08 25.44 12.45
C ALA A 106 -15.87 24.89 11.25
N THR A 107 -15.84 25.61 10.13
CA THR A 107 -16.39 25.12 8.86
C THR A 107 -15.57 23.95 8.33
N GLU A 108 -16.22 22.84 7.98
CA GLU A 108 -15.54 21.68 7.38
C GLU A 108 -14.92 22.04 6.03
N ASN A 109 -13.73 21.46 5.79
CA ASN A 109 -12.97 21.64 4.55
C ASN A 109 -12.07 20.43 4.30
N ASN A 110 -11.49 20.32 3.10
CA ASN A 110 -10.59 19.23 2.75
C ASN A 110 -9.10 19.56 2.99
N GLY A 111 -8.79 20.63 3.72
CA GLY A 111 -7.42 21.01 4.04
C GLY A 111 -6.56 21.16 2.77
N PRO A 112 -5.33 20.59 2.76
CA PRO A 112 -4.42 20.71 1.63
C PRO A 112 -4.98 20.21 0.29
N TRP A 113 -5.92 19.26 0.31
CA TRP A 113 -6.51 18.70 -0.90
C TRP A 113 -7.29 19.70 -1.76
N GLU A 114 -7.73 20.82 -1.19
CA GLU A 114 -8.49 21.84 -1.92
C GLU A 114 -7.61 22.77 -2.74
N LYS A 115 -6.44 23.13 -2.22
CA LYS A 115 -5.65 24.24 -2.77
C LYS A 115 -4.18 23.94 -3.01
N GLU A 116 -3.61 22.98 -2.27
CA GLU A 116 -2.17 22.76 -2.24
C GLU A 116 -1.73 21.57 -3.07
N LEU A 117 -2.61 20.54 -3.20
CA LEU A 117 -2.28 19.29 -3.86
C LEU A 117 -2.77 19.30 -5.31
N GLU A 118 -1.86 19.59 -6.24
CA GLU A 118 -2.14 19.70 -7.67
C GLU A 118 -2.07 18.33 -8.37
N LYS A 119 -2.99 18.08 -9.31
CA LYS A 119 -2.94 16.91 -10.19
C LYS A 119 -1.63 16.85 -11.00
N GLY A 120 -1.19 15.65 -11.31
CA GLY A 120 0.06 15.40 -12.04
C GLY A 120 1.33 15.45 -11.18
N LYS A 121 1.20 15.75 -9.89
CA LYS A 121 2.31 15.76 -8.92
C LYS A 121 2.10 14.69 -7.84
N VAL A 122 3.17 14.42 -7.07
CA VAL A 122 3.14 13.65 -5.83
C VAL A 122 3.67 14.49 -4.69
N TYR A 123 3.12 14.28 -3.50
CA TYR A 123 3.50 15.05 -2.31
C TYR A 123 3.94 14.09 -1.21
N ASN A 124 5.24 14.13 -0.94
CA ASN A 124 5.89 13.27 0.03
C ASN A 124 6.08 14.00 1.36
N LYS A 125 5.68 13.36 2.45
CA LYS A 125 5.98 13.79 3.82
C LYS A 125 6.70 12.68 4.55
N PHE A 126 7.99 12.85 4.76
CA PHE A 126 8.81 11.91 5.52
C PHE A 126 8.78 12.26 7.01
N GLN A 127 8.65 11.23 7.84
CA GLN A 127 8.67 11.31 9.30
C GLN A 127 9.95 10.66 9.82
N PRO A 128 11.00 11.42 10.10
CA PRO A 128 12.33 10.87 10.39
C PRO A 128 12.38 10.07 11.71
N ALA A 129 11.56 10.44 12.71
CA ALA A 129 11.54 9.73 13.98
C ALA A 129 10.99 8.29 13.87
N THR A 130 10.21 8.01 12.84
CA THR A 130 9.57 6.70 12.63
C THR A 130 9.93 6.06 11.29
N ASN A 131 10.75 6.73 10.49
CA ASN A 131 11.10 6.32 9.13
C ASN A 131 9.89 6.03 8.22
N LEU A 132 8.78 6.74 8.47
CA LEU A 132 7.56 6.60 7.67
C LEU A 132 7.56 7.63 6.53
N LEU A 133 7.23 7.17 5.34
CA LEU A 133 6.94 8.04 4.20
C LEU A 133 5.45 8.02 3.90
N ILE A 134 4.82 9.18 3.97
CA ILE A 134 3.44 9.40 3.54
C ILE A 134 3.47 10.10 2.19
N THR A 135 2.80 9.55 1.20
CA THR A 135 2.68 10.10 -0.15
C THR A 135 1.23 10.36 -0.47
N ASN A 136 0.90 11.58 -0.89
CA ASN A 136 -0.43 11.92 -1.39
C ASN A 136 -0.42 11.95 -2.93
N TYR A 137 -1.44 11.35 -3.53
CA TYR A 137 -1.64 11.20 -4.96
C TYR A 137 -2.87 11.98 -5.42
N PRO A 138 -2.73 13.26 -5.83
CA PRO A 138 -3.89 14.10 -6.19
C PRO A 138 -4.73 13.59 -7.37
N ASN A 139 -4.13 12.81 -8.27
CA ASN A 139 -4.85 12.25 -9.41
C ASN A 139 -5.98 11.31 -8.98
N CYS A 140 -5.74 10.41 -8.04
CA CYS A 140 -6.76 9.52 -7.51
C CYS A 140 -7.39 10.01 -6.20
N GLY A 141 -6.76 10.99 -5.52
CA GLY A 141 -7.17 11.47 -4.20
C GLY A 141 -6.73 10.56 -3.05
N GLY A 142 -5.93 9.55 -3.32
CA GLY A 142 -5.45 8.58 -2.34
C GLY A 142 -4.21 9.04 -1.57
N SER A 143 -4.01 8.44 -0.41
CA SER A 143 -2.80 8.59 0.41
C SER A 143 -2.17 7.22 0.62
N GLU A 144 -0.86 7.15 0.49
CA GLU A 144 -0.09 5.92 0.63
C GLU A 144 0.96 6.09 1.72
N MET A 145 1.23 5.03 2.45
CA MET A 145 2.24 5.00 3.48
C MET A 145 3.23 3.86 3.24
N ARG A 146 4.52 4.20 3.34
CA ARG A 146 5.62 3.24 3.38
C ARG A 146 6.21 3.19 4.76
N SER A 147 6.44 1.97 5.22
CA SER A 147 7.03 1.71 6.53
C SER A 147 8.03 0.57 6.42
N TRP A 148 8.68 0.29 7.53
CA TRP A 148 9.43 -0.94 7.75
C TRP A 148 8.68 -1.81 8.77
N CYS A 149 8.98 -3.12 8.80
CA CYS A 149 8.27 -4.03 9.68
C CYS A 149 9.12 -4.41 10.91
N HIS A 150 9.95 -5.43 10.77
CA HIS A 150 10.80 -5.96 11.83
C HIS A 150 12.25 -5.99 11.36
N GLU A 151 13.19 -5.74 12.28
CA GLU A 151 14.62 -5.86 12.01
C GLU A 151 15.19 -7.19 12.51
N THR A 152 14.44 -7.93 13.32
CA THR A 152 14.87 -9.19 13.93
C THR A 152 13.89 -10.31 13.63
N VAL A 153 14.43 -11.53 13.57
CA VAL A 153 13.66 -12.77 13.40
C VAL A 153 12.57 -12.88 14.47
N ALA A 154 11.37 -13.24 14.07
CA ALA A 154 10.24 -13.41 14.98
C ALA A 154 10.50 -14.56 15.95
N LYS A 155 10.25 -14.34 17.24
CA LYS A 155 10.18 -15.41 18.24
C LYS A 155 8.95 -16.28 17.97
N ASP A 156 8.95 -17.52 18.45
CA ASP A 156 7.88 -18.49 18.17
C ASP A 156 6.47 -17.94 18.46
N TRP A 157 6.30 -17.25 19.57
CA TRP A 157 5.01 -16.63 19.93
C TRP A 157 4.60 -15.47 19.02
N GLN A 158 5.52 -14.90 18.23
CA GLN A 158 5.24 -13.82 17.27
C GLN A 158 4.77 -14.35 15.92
N LYS A 159 5.02 -15.61 15.60
CA LYS A 159 4.61 -16.25 14.34
C LYS A 159 3.10 -16.35 14.17
N PHE A 160 2.35 -16.29 15.26
CA PHE A 160 0.88 -16.29 15.25
C PHE A 160 0.26 -14.91 15.03
N ARG A 161 1.06 -13.88 14.79
CA ARG A 161 0.56 -12.53 14.53
C ARG A 161 0.27 -12.36 13.05
N SER A 162 -0.80 -11.63 12.73
CA SER A 162 -0.98 -11.08 11.41
C SER A 162 0.22 -10.18 11.08
N THR A 163 0.91 -10.46 10.01
CA THR A 163 2.10 -9.73 9.57
C THR A 163 1.78 -8.76 8.46
N GLU A 164 0.73 -9.02 7.70
CA GLU A 164 0.25 -8.17 6.60
C GLU A 164 -0.10 -6.76 7.06
N ASN A 165 -0.41 -6.60 8.34
CA ASN A 165 -0.62 -5.28 8.96
C ASN A 165 0.61 -4.37 8.88
N TYR A 166 1.82 -4.92 8.67
CA TYR A 166 3.08 -4.18 8.74
C TYR A 166 4.06 -4.46 7.61
N ASN A 167 3.98 -5.63 6.96
CA ASN A 167 5.04 -6.11 6.07
C ASN A 167 4.85 -5.77 4.59
N LYS A 168 3.71 -5.19 4.21
CA LYS A 168 3.51 -4.77 2.82
C LYS A 168 4.49 -3.64 2.46
N LEU A 169 4.95 -3.62 1.23
CA LEU A 169 5.88 -2.60 0.73
C LEU A 169 5.29 -1.18 0.77
N ALA A 170 3.98 -1.08 0.64
CA ALA A 170 3.22 0.15 0.81
C ALA A 170 1.74 -0.15 1.12
N TYR A 171 1.06 0.81 1.75
CA TYR A 171 -0.35 0.76 2.14
C TYR A 171 -1.07 1.97 1.57
N HIS A 172 -2.11 1.74 0.80
CA HIS A 172 -2.84 2.81 0.11
C HIS A 172 -4.29 2.89 0.58
N THR A 173 -4.83 4.09 0.76
CA THR A 173 -6.20 4.28 1.25
C THR A 173 -7.27 3.71 0.33
N GLU A 174 -7.00 3.65 -0.97
CA GLU A 174 -7.94 3.15 -1.97
C GLU A 174 -7.79 1.64 -2.24
N PHE A 175 -6.68 1.04 -1.80
CA PHE A 175 -6.36 -0.38 -2.00
C PHE A 175 -6.07 -1.05 -0.66
N PRO A 176 -7.11 -1.44 0.11
CA PRO A 176 -6.90 -2.22 1.33
C PRO A 176 -6.17 -3.52 0.97
N TRP A 177 -5.23 -3.91 1.83
CA TRP A 177 -4.41 -5.08 1.55
C TRP A 177 -5.24 -6.38 1.62
N MET A 178 -4.94 -7.30 0.74
CA MET A 178 -5.39 -8.68 0.82
C MET A 178 -4.40 -9.54 1.62
N ALA A 179 -4.89 -10.60 2.26
CA ALA A 179 -4.03 -11.62 2.87
C ALA A 179 -3.26 -12.37 1.78
N ASP A 180 -2.05 -12.80 2.11
CA ASP A 180 -1.23 -13.55 1.19
C ASP A 180 -1.82 -14.97 0.99
N GLY A 181 -1.95 -15.38 -0.26
CA GLY A 181 -2.49 -16.68 -0.65
C GLY A 181 -1.46 -17.80 -0.47
N LYS A 182 -1.97 -19.03 -0.39
CA LYS A 182 -1.12 -20.22 -0.13
C LYS A 182 -0.26 -20.64 -1.32
N ASN A 183 -0.66 -20.23 -2.54
CA ASN A 183 0.04 -20.62 -3.76
C ASN A 183 0.97 -19.54 -4.30
N GLY A 184 1.30 -18.54 -3.47
CA GLY A 184 2.15 -17.41 -3.84
C GLY A 184 1.40 -16.23 -4.42
N GLU A 185 0.09 -16.13 -4.22
CA GLU A 185 -0.69 -14.92 -4.48
C GLU A 185 -0.38 -13.87 -3.41
N ILE A 186 0.53 -12.96 -3.72
CA ILE A 186 1.11 -12.01 -2.77
C ILE A 186 0.88 -10.58 -3.26
N SER A 187 0.24 -9.75 -2.44
CA SER A 187 0.01 -8.34 -2.78
C SER A 187 1.00 -7.41 -2.09
N MET A 188 1.53 -6.43 -2.84
CA MET A 188 2.44 -5.40 -2.34
C MET A 188 3.56 -5.95 -1.45
N ASN A 189 4.12 -7.08 -1.85
CA ASN A 189 5.30 -7.69 -1.23
C ASN A 189 6.02 -8.60 -2.23
N TYR A 190 7.24 -8.94 -1.91
CA TYR A 190 7.98 -10.02 -2.55
C TYR A 190 7.63 -11.36 -1.90
N GLY A 191 7.50 -12.36 -2.74
CA GLY A 191 7.49 -13.77 -2.34
C GLY A 191 8.73 -14.46 -2.87
N THR A 192 9.31 -15.32 -2.05
CA THR A 192 10.45 -16.17 -2.42
C THR A 192 10.15 -17.60 -1.99
N LYS A 193 10.39 -18.57 -2.84
CA LYS A 193 10.35 -19.96 -2.41
C LYS A 193 11.53 -20.27 -1.51
N ASN A 194 11.25 -20.69 -0.29
CA ASN A 194 12.27 -21.12 0.64
C ASN A 194 12.80 -22.53 0.30
N LYS A 195 13.81 -23.00 1.03
CA LYS A 195 14.41 -24.34 0.82
C LYS A 195 13.44 -25.52 1.00
N LYS A 196 12.27 -25.29 1.62
CA LYS A 196 11.21 -26.28 1.75
C LYS A 196 10.20 -26.24 0.59
N GLY A 197 10.37 -25.32 -0.36
CA GLY A 197 9.45 -25.10 -1.46
C GLY A 197 8.19 -24.29 -1.11
N GLU A 198 8.14 -23.69 0.08
CA GLU A 198 7.05 -22.86 0.55
C GLU A 198 7.30 -21.38 0.19
N TRP A 199 6.23 -20.63 -0.10
CA TRP A 199 6.33 -19.21 -0.31
C TRP A 199 6.53 -18.48 1.02
N GLU A 200 7.58 -17.64 1.06
CA GLU A 200 7.90 -16.76 2.18
C GLU A 200 7.90 -15.30 1.71
N VAL A 201 7.25 -14.43 2.47
CA VAL A 201 7.17 -12.99 2.21
C VAL A 201 8.21 -12.22 3.01
N LEU A 202 8.62 -11.05 2.52
CA LEU A 202 9.54 -10.21 3.25
C LEU A 202 8.87 -9.66 4.52
N ARG A 203 9.62 -9.72 5.63
CA ARG A 203 9.23 -9.20 6.95
C ARG A 203 10.35 -8.44 7.64
N LEU A 204 11.59 -8.83 7.40
CA LEU A 204 12.76 -8.23 8.04
C LEU A 204 13.29 -7.10 7.16
N TYR A 205 13.00 -5.88 7.57
CA TYR A 205 13.38 -4.68 6.85
C TYR A 205 14.30 -3.81 7.70
N THR A 206 15.30 -3.24 7.06
CA THR A 206 16.14 -2.17 7.62
C THR A 206 15.96 -0.91 6.78
N PHE A 207 15.49 0.16 7.39
CA PHE A 207 15.39 1.46 6.71
C PHE A 207 16.79 1.98 6.39
N LYS A 208 17.00 2.52 5.19
CA LYS A 208 18.28 3.07 4.73
C LYS A 208 18.21 4.58 4.58
N SER A 209 17.33 5.08 3.72
CA SER A 209 17.21 6.52 3.48
C SER A 209 15.89 6.90 2.81
N PHE A 210 15.55 8.20 2.90
CA PHE A 210 14.62 8.86 2.00
C PHE A 210 15.27 10.14 1.47
N GLU A 211 15.73 10.10 0.24
CA GLU A 211 16.46 11.17 -0.42
C GLU A 211 16.05 11.28 -1.90
N ASN A 212 15.94 12.48 -2.42
CA ASN A 212 15.59 12.75 -3.83
C ASN A 212 14.30 12.06 -4.30
N GLY A 213 13.32 11.87 -3.36
CA GLY A 213 12.08 11.17 -3.63
C GLY A 213 12.21 9.66 -3.75
N ILE A 214 13.32 9.07 -3.31
CA ILE A 214 13.60 7.63 -3.32
C ILE A 214 13.58 7.12 -1.86
N TYR A 215 12.67 6.20 -1.56
CA TYR A 215 12.59 5.55 -0.26
C TYR A 215 13.31 4.19 -0.34
N ARG A 216 14.34 4.02 0.48
CA ARG A 216 15.23 2.84 0.43
C ARG A 216 15.12 1.99 1.68
N ARG A 217 15.06 0.70 1.48
CA ARG A 217 15.09 -0.33 2.53
C ARG A 217 15.93 -1.52 2.06
N ASP A 218 16.62 -2.14 2.99
CA ASP A 218 17.11 -3.49 2.80
C ASP A 218 16.15 -4.49 3.44
N ALA A 219 16.12 -5.71 2.91
CA ALA A 219 15.37 -6.80 3.50
C ALA A 219 16.13 -8.12 3.32
N VAL A 220 15.86 -9.05 4.23
CA VAL A 220 16.33 -10.43 4.16
C VAL A 220 15.18 -11.37 4.43
N LEU A 221 15.27 -12.61 3.93
CA LEU A 221 14.33 -13.63 4.34
C LEU A 221 14.56 -14.03 5.80
N GLU A 222 13.49 -14.32 6.51
CA GLU A 222 13.57 -14.75 7.90
C GLU A 222 14.17 -16.15 8.05
N THR A 223 13.89 -17.03 7.08
CA THR A 223 14.41 -18.41 7.08
C THR A 223 15.79 -18.55 6.41
N ASP A 224 16.20 -17.57 5.60
CA ASP A 224 17.51 -17.59 4.92
C ASP A 224 18.07 -16.17 4.72
N SER A 225 18.93 -15.74 5.63
CA SER A 225 19.56 -14.41 5.57
C SER A 225 20.54 -14.20 4.40
N CYS A 226 20.85 -15.26 3.63
CA CYS A 226 21.63 -15.15 2.40
C CYS A 226 20.78 -14.63 1.23
N VAL A 227 19.46 -14.71 1.34
CA VAL A 227 18.55 -14.07 0.38
C VAL A 227 18.33 -12.62 0.78
N LYS A 228 18.87 -11.71 -0.03
CA LYS A 228 18.92 -10.27 0.28
C LYS A 228 18.21 -9.45 -0.78
N TYR A 229 17.55 -8.41 -0.32
CA TYR A 229 16.85 -7.43 -1.13
C TYR A 229 17.32 -6.03 -0.77
N GLN A 230 17.73 -5.26 -1.77
CA GLN A 230 17.93 -3.82 -1.67
C GLN A 230 16.81 -3.15 -2.46
N LEU A 231 15.92 -2.46 -1.78
CA LEU A 231 14.66 -1.97 -2.32
C LEU A 231 14.67 -0.45 -2.47
N ALA A 232 14.24 0.05 -3.61
CA ALA A 232 14.09 1.47 -3.87
C ALA A 232 12.72 1.78 -4.48
N ASP A 233 11.89 2.53 -3.74
CA ASP A 233 10.56 2.97 -4.14
C ASP A 233 10.58 4.43 -4.56
N ILE A 234 10.04 4.72 -5.72
CA ILE A 234 9.92 6.08 -6.28
C ILE A 234 8.44 6.33 -6.59
N PRO A 235 7.72 7.11 -5.76
CA PRO A 235 6.35 7.49 -6.07
C PRO A 235 6.25 8.30 -7.36
N LEU A 236 5.30 7.95 -8.21
CA LEU A 236 4.95 8.65 -9.44
C LEU A 236 3.49 9.13 -9.34
N PRO A 237 3.03 10.11 -10.15
CA PRO A 237 1.66 10.66 -10.04
C PRO A 237 0.53 9.61 -10.07
N ASP A 238 0.73 8.50 -10.77
CA ASP A 238 -0.25 7.41 -10.92
C ASP A 238 0.37 6.04 -10.64
N GLY A 239 1.31 5.95 -9.70
CA GLY A 239 1.93 4.67 -9.40
C GLY A 239 3.25 4.74 -8.63
N ILE A 240 3.98 3.64 -8.71
CA ILE A 240 5.29 3.46 -8.09
C ILE A 240 6.25 2.91 -9.15
N LEU A 241 7.41 3.55 -9.28
CA LEU A 241 8.56 2.94 -9.93
C LEU A 241 9.39 2.25 -8.84
N ARG A 242 9.59 0.95 -8.99
CA ARG A 242 10.45 0.15 -8.12
C ARG A 242 11.72 -0.22 -8.85
N VAL A 243 12.83 -0.06 -8.16
CA VAL A 243 14.15 -0.48 -8.64
C VAL A 243 14.79 -1.27 -7.51
N ASP A 244 14.85 -2.59 -7.68
CA ASP A 244 15.23 -3.49 -6.62
C ASP A 244 16.39 -4.38 -7.07
N LYS A 245 17.37 -4.62 -6.18
CA LYS A 245 18.45 -5.56 -6.38
C LYS A 245 18.20 -6.76 -5.46
N VAL A 246 18.18 -7.95 -6.04
CA VAL A 246 17.94 -9.19 -5.30
C VAL A 246 19.11 -10.13 -5.50
N SER A 247 19.57 -10.74 -4.41
CA SER A 247 20.61 -11.76 -4.44
C SER A 247 20.20 -13.02 -3.70
N VAL A 248 20.51 -14.18 -4.28
CA VAL A 248 20.24 -15.49 -3.72
C VAL A 248 21.49 -16.36 -3.81
N SER A 249 21.69 -17.26 -2.85
CA SER A 249 22.80 -18.22 -2.86
C SER A 249 22.53 -19.43 -3.75
N GLU A 250 21.26 -19.80 -3.91
CA GLU A 250 20.80 -20.93 -4.72
C GLU A 250 19.67 -20.50 -5.65
N PRO A 251 19.51 -21.12 -6.84
CA PRO A 251 18.42 -20.79 -7.75
C PRO A 251 17.06 -20.99 -7.09
N THR A 252 16.25 -19.90 -7.05
CA THR A 252 14.94 -19.93 -6.44
C THR A 252 13.91 -19.17 -7.26
N GLU A 253 12.63 -19.49 -7.03
CA GLU A 253 11.52 -18.73 -7.60
C GLU A 253 11.23 -17.49 -6.73
N ILE A 254 11.09 -16.35 -7.38
CA ILE A 254 10.69 -15.11 -6.76
C ILE A 254 9.50 -14.50 -7.50
N CYS A 255 8.69 -13.77 -6.77
CA CYS A 255 7.60 -12.99 -7.35
C CYS A 255 7.45 -11.65 -6.61
N LEU A 256 6.77 -10.72 -7.26
CA LEU A 256 6.35 -9.44 -6.67
C LEU A 256 4.91 -9.19 -7.10
N GLY A 257 4.04 -8.84 -6.16
CA GLY A 257 2.65 -8.51 -6.44
C GLY A 257 2.36 -7.02 -6.41
N HIS A 258 1.35 -6.63 -7.18
CA HIS A 258 0.74 -5.30 -7.14
C HIS A 258 -0.31 -5.20 -6.03
N TYR A 259 -0.97 -4.05 -5.86
CA TYR A 259 -2.25 -3.97 -5.16
C TYR A 259 -3.25 -4.92 -5.80
N SER A 260 -4.21 -5.40 -5.01
CA SER A 260 -5.33 -6.20 -5.49
C SER A 260 -6.57 -5.32 -5.73
N LEU A 261 -7.37 -5.68 -6.72
CA LEU A 261 -8.70 -5.12 -6.94
C LEU A 261 -9.76 -6.09 -6.43
N PRO A 262 -10.66 -5.65 -5.54
CA PRO A 262 -11.85 -6.43 -5.20
C PRO A 262 -12.85 -6.43 -6.36
N ARG A 263 -13.63 -7.50 -6.49
CA ARG A 263 -14.86 -7.46 -7.24
C ARG A 263 -15.84 -6.52 -6.52
N LEU A 264 -16.38 -5.57 -7.26
CA LEU A 264 -17.47 -4.70 -6.82
C LEU A 264 -18.80 -5.17 -7.43
N ASP A 265 -19.64 -4.25 -7.89
CA ASP A 265 -20.94 -4.57 -8.50
C ASP A 265 -20.83 -5.41 -9.77
N THR A 266 -19.69 -5.33 -10.47
CA THR A 266 -19.42 -6.06 -11.71
C THR A 266 -18.16 -6.92 -11.57
N ASP A 267 -18.05 -7.96 -12.41
CA ASP A 267 -16.85 -8.80 -12.46
C ASP A 267 -15.60 -7.98 -12.86
N ILE A 268 -14.46 -8.39 -12.30
CA ILE A 268 -13.17 -7.81 -12.67
C ILE A 268 -12.86 -8.16 -14.12
N LYS A 269 -12.59 -7.15 -14.91
CA LYS A 269 -12.24 -7.29 -16.35
C LYS A 269 -10.73 -7.26 -16.49
N GLU A 270 -10.21 -8.26 -17.20
CA GLU A 270 -8.83 -8.24 -17.68
C GLU A 270 -8.80 -7.86 -19.16
N THR A 271 -7.96 -6.89 -19.50
CA THR A 271 -7.65 -6.51 -20.89
C THR A 271 -6.15 -6.58 -21.10
N CYS A 272 -5.73 -6.91 -22.33
CA CYS A 272 -4.31 -6.96 -22.65
C CYS A 272 -3.89 -5.72 -23.44
N ARG A 273 -2.85 -5.02 -22.98
CA ARG A 273 -2.27 -3.86 -23.62
C ARG A 273 -0.84 -4.15 -24.09
N LYS A 274 -0.47 -3.58 -25.24
CA LYS A 274 0.91 -3.68 -25.73
C LYS A 274 1.73 -2.50 -25.19
N VAL A 275 2.74 -2.79 -24.37
CA VAL A 275 3.67 -1.81 -23.79
C VAL A 275 5.09 -2.31 -24.03
N ASN A 276 5.95 -1.50 -24.65
CA ASN A 276 7.35 -1.87 -24.95
C ASN A 276 7.50 -3.26 -25.60
N LYS A 277 6.65 -3.59 -26.56
CA LYS A 277 6.57 -4.89 -27.25
C LYS A 277 6.07 -6.07 -26.40
N GLN A 278 5.82 -5.87 -25.10
CA GLN A 278 5.25 -6.88 -24.20
C GLN A 278 3.73 -6.78 -24.14
N ARG A 279 3.09 -7.89 -23.84
CA ARG A 279 1.64 -7.94 -23.56
C ARG A 279 1.44 -7.83 -22.05
N ILE A 280 0.85 -6.73 -21.62
CA ILE A 280 0.64 -6.40 -20.21
C ILE A 280 -0.84 -6.57 -19.87
N PRO A 281 -1.20 -7.41 -18.86
CA PRO A 281 -2.56 -7.47 -18.38
C PRO A 281 -2.89 -6.18 -17.60
N VAL A 282 -4.06 -5.62 -17.91
CA VAL A 282 -4.65 -4.49 -17.21
C VAL A 282 -5.95 -4.95 -16.59
N LEU A 283 -6.05 -4.85 -15.28
CA LEU A 283 -7.23 -5.21 -14.51
C LEU A 283 -8.13 -4.00 -14.30
N SER A 284 -9.43 -4.20 -14.29
CA SER A 284 -10.42 -3.17 -13.95
C SER A 284 -11.57 -3.75 -13.16
N ASN A 285 -11.94 -3.12 -12.05
CA ASN A 285 -13.16 -3.40 -11.31
C ASN A 285 -14.27 -2.36 -11.54
N GLY A 286 -14.10 -1.48 -12.53
CA GLY A 286 -15.02 -0.37 -12.83
C GLY A 286 -14.64 0.94 -12.15
N GLU A 287 -14.14 0.92 -10.92
CA GLU A 287 -13.68 2.09 -10.18
C GLU A 287 -12.19 2.38 -10.44
N TYR A 288 -11.36 1.36 -10.51
CA TYR A 288 -9.92 1.48 -10.75
C TYR A 288 -9.45 0.57 -11.87
N GLU A 289 -8.37 0.98 -12.53
CA GLU A 289 -7.53 0.13 -13.37
C GLU A 289 -6.16 -0.04 -12.72
N LEU A 290 -5.61 -1.26 -12.77
CA LEU A 290 -4.25 -1.59 -12.34
C LEU A 290 -3.44 -2.18 -13.50
N ALA A 291 -2.17 -1.80 -13.59
CA ALA A 291 -1.21 -2.39 -14.50
C ALA A 291 0.15 -2.58 -13.82
N MET A 292 0.77 -3.72 -14.05
CA MET A 292 2.12 -4.03 -13.59
C MET A 292 3.02 -4.26 -14.79
N ILE A 293 4.04 -3.40 -14.97
CA ILE A 293 4.87 -3.39 -16.18
C ILE A 293 6.31 -3.73 -15.80
N PRO A 294 6.80 -4.92 -16.17
CA PRO A 294 8.20 -5.27 -16.00
C PRO A 294 9.05 -4.50 -17.03
N LEU A 295 9.95 -3.65 -16.54
CA LEU A 295 10.86 -2.87 -17.37
C LEU A 295 12.23 -3.53 -17.52
N ALA A 296 12.69 -4.25 -16.50
CA ALA A 296 13.91 -5.03 -16.52
C ALA A 296 13.87 -6.18 -15.51
N GLY A 297 14.60 -7.24 -15.78
CA GLY A 297 14.87 -8.35 -14.87
C GLY A 297 13.84 -9.48 -14.90
N TRP A 298 12.58 -9.18 -14.92
CA TRP A 298 11.50 -10.16 -14.81
C TRP A 298 11.33 -11.04 -16.05
N GLU A 299 11.03 -12.30 -15.81
CA GLU A 299 10.74 -13.27 -16.88
C GLU A 299 9.27 -13.20 -17.32
N LYS A 300 8.34 -13.05 -16.36
CA LYS A 300 6.89 -13.17 -16.61
C LYS A 300 6.09 -12.11 -15.88
N VAL A 301 5.03 -11.62 -16.53
CA VAL A 301 3.91 -10.89 -15.92
C VAL A 301 2.62 -11.68 -16.12
N HIS A 302 1.79 -11.79 -15.09
CA HIS A 302 0.55 -12.56 -15.13
C HIS A 302 -0.46 -12.03 -14.11
N THR A 303 -1.71 -12.47 -14.24
CA THR A 303 -2.79 -12.16 -13.31
C THR A 303 -3.11 -13.40 -12.48
N VAL A 304 -3.45 -13.19 -11.21
CA VAL A 304 -4.01 -14.22 -10.31
C VAL A 304 -5.34 -13.74 -9.73
N TYR A 305 -6.21 -14.71 -9.43
CA TYR A 305 -7.58 -14.48 -8.97
C TYR A 305 -7.83 -15.23 -7.65
N PRO A 306 -7.25 -14.79 -6.53
CA PRO A 306 -7.48 -15.42 -5.24
C PRO A 306 -8.90 -15.14 -4.72
N GLU A 307 -9.43 -16.06 -3.91
CA GLU A 307 -10.74 -15.97 -3.28
C GLU A 307 -10.62 -16.04 -1.75
N GLY A 308 -11.51 -15.34 -1.03
CA GLY A 308 -11.58 -15.35 0.43
C GLY A 308 -10.46 -14.61 1.16
N VAL A 309 -9.63 -13.87 0.45
CA VAL A 309 -8.42 -13.21 1.00
C VAL A 309 -8.46 -11.68 0.98
N HIS A 310 -9.56 -11.08 0.51
CA HIS A 310 -9.69 -9.63 0.40
C HIS A 310 -10.76 -9.08 1.36
N PRO A 311 -10.50 -7.96 2.08
CA PRO A 311 -11.40 -7.46 3.13
C PRO A 311 -12.69 -6.80 2.62
N VAL A 312 -12.81 -6.57 1.31
CA VAL A 312 -13.99 -5.92 0.69
C VAL A 312 -14.85 -6.93 -0.05
N SER A 313 -14.27 -7.99 -0.61
CA SER A 313 -14.99 -8.94 -1.46
C SER A 313 -14.32 -10.31 -1.41
N GLU A 314 -15.11 -11.37 -1.50
CA GLU A 314 -14.58 -12.73 -1.59
C GLU A 314 -13.70 -12.93 -2.84
N LYS A 315 -14.06 -12.27 -3.94
CA LYS A 315 -13.29 -12.35 -5.21
C LYS A 315 -12.46 -11.12 -5.43
N CYS A 316 -11.19 -11.33 -5.74
CA CYS A 316 -10.27 -10.25 -6.11
C CYS A 316 -9.32 -10.70 -7.21
N ALA A 317 -8.58 -9.76 -7.78
CA ALA A 317 -7.52 -10.05 -8.74
C ALA A 317 -6.34 -9.11 -8.54
N LEU A 318 -5.14 -9.58 -8.86
CA LEU A 318 -3.93 -8.76 -8.87
C LEU A 318 -2.97 -9.19 -9.97
N ASN A 319 -2.17 -8.24 -10.43
CA ASN A 319 -1.06 -8.50 -11.33
C ASN A 319 0.19 -8.86 -10.53
N MET A 320 0.92 -9.82 -11.02
CA MET A 320 2.19 -10.27 -10.45
C MET A 320 3.26 -10.37 -11.52
N VAL A 321 4.52 -10.17 -11.13
CA VAL A 321 5.69 -10.54 -11.91
C VAL A 321 6.44 -11.68 -11.21
N SER A 322 7.09 -12.54 -11.97
CA SER A 322 7.84 -13.67 -11.45
C SER A 322 9.08 -13.94 -12.27
N ASP A 323 10.07 -14.54 -11.61
CA ASP A 323 11.35 -14.96 -12.21
C ASP A 323 11.94 -16.14 -11.45
N ARG A 324 12.82 -16.90 -12.12
CA ARG A 324 13.68 -17.88 -11.48
C ARG A 324 15.10 -17.30 -11.37
N LEU A 325 15.36 -16.71 -10.21
CA LEU A 325 16.62 -16.03 -9.95
C LEU A 325 17.75 -17.02 -9.60
N SER A 326 18.92 -16.79 -10.20
CA SER A 326 20.18 -17.41 -9.83
C SER A 326 21.24 -16.32 -9.65
N GLY A 327 21.89 -16.29 -8.49
CA GLY A 327 22.88 -15.27 -8.14
C GLY A 327 22.23 -13.91 -7.87
N GLU A 328 22.66 -12.86 -8.58
CA GLU A 328 22.25 -11.49 -8.34
C GLU A 328 21.62 -10.86 -9.59
N LYS A 329 20.50 -10.13 -9.41
CA LYS A 329 19.76 -9.48 -10.50
C LYS A 329 19.09 -8.18 -10.08
N ILE A 330 19.02 -7.23 -11.00
CA ILE A 330 18.25 -5.99 -10.86
C ILE A 330 16.87 -6.18 -11.48
N TYR A 331 15.87 -5.74 -10.75
CA TYR A 331 14.48 -5.71 -11.20
C TYR A 331 13.98 -4.28 -11.25
N VAL A 332 13.35 -3.90 -12.35
CA VAL A 332 12.71 -2.61 -12.51
C VAL A 332 11.26 -2.82 -12.89
N THR A 333 10.35 -2.29 -12.08
CA THR A 333 8.92 -2.53 -12.20
C THR A 333 8.13 -1.24 -12.05
N LEU A 334 7.13 -1.04 -12.91
CA LEU A 334 6.09 -0.05 -12.70
C LEU A 334 4.85 -0.72 -12.14
N GLN A 335 4.33 -0.18 -11.04
CA GLN A 335 3.04 -0.53 -10.45
C GLN A 335 2.13 0.69 -10.62
N LEU A 336 1.22 0.63 -11.58
CA LEU A 336 0.39 1.76 -12.00
C LEU A 336 -1.07 1.54 -11.61
N TRP A 337 -1.74 2.62 -11.23
CA TRP A 337 -3.18 2.66 -11.00
C TRP A 337 -3.81 3.88 -11.66
N LYS A 338 -5.08 3.77 -12.00
CA LYS A 338 -5.88 4.88 -12.51
C LYS A 338 -7.27 4.79 -11.90
N LYS A 339 -7.73 5.89 -11.28
CA LYS A 339 -9.13 6.01 -10.86
C LYS A 339 -9.97 6.28 -12.09
N GLY A 340 -10.94 5.42 -12.32
CA GLY A 340 -11.87 5.53 -13.46
C GLY A 340 -13.05 6.42 -13.12
N ASP A 341 -13.69 6.91 -14.17
CA ASP A 341 -15.02 7.54 -14.14
C ASP A 341 -16.08 6.62 -14.78
N GLY A 342 -15.80 5.32 -14.81
CA GLY A 342 -16.59 4.29 -15.51
C GLY A 342 -16.28 4.16 -17.00
N LYS A 343 -15.62 5.16 -17.62
CA LYS A 343 -15.30 5.19 -19.06
C LYS A 343 -13.81 5.37 -19.34
N SER A 344 -13.10 6.08 -18.49
CA SER A 344 -11.67 6.33 -18.65
C SER A 344 -10.84 5.05 -18.53
N ARG A 345 -9.97 4.82 -19.51
CA ARG A 345 -9.04 3.70 -19.57
C ARG A 345 -7.61 4.23 -19.60
N PHE A 346 -6.65 3.41 -19.17
CA PHE A 346 -5.25 3.73 -19.40
C PHE A 346 -4.99 4.06 -20.86
N THR A 347 -4.44 5.22 -21.12
CA THR A 347 -3.88 5.59 -22.41
C THR A 347 -2.49 4.97 -22.59
N SER A 348 -2.02 4.86 -23.82
CA SER A 348 -0.66 4.39 -24.10
C SER A 348 0.41 5.27 -23.45
N LYS A 349 0.16 6.58 -23.31
CA LYS A 349 1.07 7.52 -22.64
C LYS A 349 1.16 7.25 -21.15
N GLU A 350 0.04 7.04 -20.49
CA GLU A 350 -0.01 6.73 -19.04
C GLU A 350 0.66 5.40 -18.70
N LEU A 351 0.59 4.41 -19.60
CA LEU A 351 1.30 3.14 -19.44
C LEU A 351 2.81 3.22 -19.73
N ASN A 352 3.31 4.35 -20.24
CA ASN A 352 4.72 4.55 -20.58
C ASN A 352 5.33 5.79 -19.88
N PRO A 353 5.26 5.90 -18.55
CA PRO A 353 5.88 7.02 -17.82
C PRO A 353 7.41 6.94 -17.77
N VAL A 354 8.00 5.83 -18.21
CA VAL A 354 9.45 5.60 -18.29
C VAL A 354 9.88 5.49 -19.75
N LYS A 355 10.87 6.29 -20.14
CA LYS A 355 11.46 6.28 -21.50
C LYS A 355 12.56 5.23 -21.66
N SER A 356 13.42 5.11 -20.64
CA SER A 356 14.54 4.16 -20.68
C SER A 356 14.98 3.77 -19.30
N VAL A 357 15.47 2.55 -19.20
CA VAL A 357 16.15 1.98 -18.04
C VAL A 357 17.54 1.53 -18.51
N ASN A 358 18.58 1.96 -17.81
CA ASN A 358 19.94 1.53 -18.04
C ASN A 358 20.51 0.96 -16.75
N VAL A 359 20.92 -0.30 -16.78
CA VAL A 359 21.54 -1.02 -15.66
C VAL A 359 23.02 -1.14 -15.98
N SER A 360 23.90 -0.73 -15.06
CA SER A 360 25.35 -0.89 -15.21
C SER A 360 25.73 -2.38 -15.24
N GLU A 361 26.85 -2.70 -15.93
CA GLU A 361 27.31 -4.08 -16.06
C GLU A 361 27.63 -4.73 -14.70
N ASP A 362 28.15 -3.95 -13.76
CA ASP A 362 28.44 -4.36 -12.39
C ASP A 362 27.19 -4.45 -11.48
N LYS A 363 26.00 -4.14 -12.01
CA LYS A 363 24.70 -4.13 -11.29
C LYS A 363 24.70 -3.24 -10.04
N LYS A 364 25.56 -2.21 -10.03
CA LYS A 364 25.63 -1.27 -8.90
C LYS A 364 24.88 0.03 -9.15
N GLN A 365 24.53 0.33 -10.39
CA GLN A 365 23.84 1.55 -10.74
C GLN A 365 22.70 1.29 -11.72
N VAL A 366 21.59 1.98 -11.49
CA VAL A 366 20.46 2.01 -12.41
C VAL A 366 20.09 3.46 -12.70
N THR A 367 20.06 3.82 -13.96
CA THR A 367 19.57 5.13 -14.42
C THR A 367 18.24 4.94 -15.10
N VAL A 368 17.20 5.59 -14.57
CA VAL A 368 15.86 5.59 -15.16
C VAL A 368 15.53 7.00 -15.65
N ARG A 369 15.20 7.12 -16.93
CA ARG A 369 14.72 8.37 -17.53
C ARG A 369 13.20 8.32 -17.64
N LEU A 370 12.53 9.24 -16.97
CA LEU A 370 11.08 9.39 -17.03
C LEU A 370 10.63 10.11 -18.32
N ALA A 371 9.36 9.93 -18.68
CA ALA A 371 8.76 10.63 -19.81
C ALA A 371 8.69 12.14 -19.61
N SER A 372 8.69 12.62 -18.36
CA SER A 372 8.82 14.03 -17.99
C SER A 372 10.17 14.64 -18.34
N GLY A 373 11.20 13.81 -18.61
CA GLY A 373 12.59 14.23 -18.77
C GLY A 373 13.44 14.10 -17.50
N GLU A 374 12.82 13.89 -16.36
CA GLU A 374 13.52 13.66 -15.08
C GLU A 374 14.35 12.38 -15.12
N ILE A 375 15.52 12.41 -14.49
CA ILE A 375 16.43 11.25 -14.39
C ILE A 375 16.52 10.85 -12.92
N LYS A 376 16.30 9.56 -12.66
CA LYS A 376 16.53 8.93 -11.36
C LYS A 376 17.75 8.05 -11.43
N ASN A 377 18.71 8.30 -10.55
CA ASN A 377 19.91 7.47 -10.40
C ASN A 377 19.82 6.71 -9.08
N ILE A 378 19.89 5.40 -9.15
CA ILE A 378 19.78 4.49 -8.02
C ILE A 378 21.10 3.72 -7.93
N ALA A 379 21.81 3.87 -6.82
CA ALA A 379 23.04 3.11 -6.53
C ALA A 379 22.73 1.97 -5.55
N PHE A 380 23.39 0.84 -5.73
CA PHE A 380 23.36 -0.34 -4.85
C PHE A 380 24.77 -0.65 -4.37
N GLU A 381 24.84 -1.19 -3.17
CA GLU A 381 26.09 -1.68 -2.56
C GLU A 381 26.52 -3.02 -3.14
#